data_2a059cb3eb33cebaf6b5aa10e00cdad7
#
_entry.id   2a059cb3eb33cebaf6b5aa10e00cdad7
#
_cell.length_a   1.000
_cell.length_b   1.000
_cell.length_c   1.000
_cell.angle_alpha   90.00
_cell.angle_beta   90.00
_cell.angle_gamma   90.00
#
_symmetry.space_group_name_H-M   'P 1'
#
loop_
_entity.id
_entity.type
_entity.pdbx_description
1 polymer ?
#
loop_
_entity_poly.entity_id
_entity_poly.type
_entity_poly.pdbx_seq_one_letter_code
_entity_poly.pdbx_strand_id
1 'polypeptide(L)'
;ATMQKETIIHNNRKVTKTTKNNSTISYTQRGVYIGIDVKTGKKVTSSITAKTLRSLDRKIMQARLDFEEKGATLKETLVINNFEELAEAWFTSFVTWVSSQNTINRVRGYLDTYIIPKFGTYKPEEIKSVDIQVWVNKLAQQSKKSVESGAKKSKKGHAKDFGAVIYKLSDIFDYGITNFELS
;
A
#
# COMPACT_ATOMS: atom_id res chain seq x y z
N ALA A 1 31.17 -13.22 27.99
CA ALA A 1 30.01 -12.78 28.79
C ALA A 1 29.06 -13.95 28.98
N THR A 2 28.93 -14.47 30.22
CA THR A 2 28.15 -15.68 30.54
C THR A 2 26.67 -15.25 30.64
N MET A 3 25.81 -15.79 29.78
CA MET A 3 24.36 -15.63 29.86
C MET A 3 23.76 -16.88 30.48
N GLN A 4 23.04 -16.76 31.58
CA GLN A 4 22.26 -17.85 32.16
C GLN A 4 20.85 -17.82 31.60
N LYS A 5 20.37 -18.97 31.12
CA LYS A 5 19.00 -19.16 30.62
C LYS A 5 18.29 -20.22 31.42
N GLU A 6 17.13 -19.92 31.93
CA GLU A 6 16.28 -20.80 32.71
C GLU A 6 14.90 -20.84 32.06
N THR A 7 14.29 -22.02 31.98
CA THR A 7 12.90 -22.15 31.51
C THR A 7 11.98 -22.21 32.72
N ILE A 8 11.04 -21.29 32.79
CA ILE A 8 10.01 -21.21 33.82
C ILE A 8 8.62 -21.44 33.20
N ILE A 9 7.66 -21.83 34.02
CA ILE A 9 6.26 -21.92 33.63
C ILE A 9 5.54 -20.67 34.15
N HIS A 10 4.90 -19.92 33.26
CA HIS A 10 4.08 -18.78 33.61
C HIS A 10 2.73 -18.85 32.85
N ASN A 11 1.62 -18.82 33.53
CA ASN A 11 0.27 -18.98 32.98
C ASN A 11 0.15 -20.20 32.03
N ASN A 12 0.63 -21.37 32.47
CA ASN A 12 0.73 -22.63 31.69
C ASN A 12 1.52 -22.53 30.39
N ARG A 13 2.46 -21.58 30.27
CA ARG A 13 3.29 -21.38 29.09
C ARG A 13 4.77 -21.44 29.46
N LYS A 14 5.59 -22.02 28.57
CA LYS A 14 7.04 -22.03 28.72
C LYS A 14 7.60 -20.65 28.40
N VAL A 15 8.28 -20.04 29.36
CA VAL A 15 8.94 -18.74 29.24
C VAL A 15 10.42 -18.90 29.54
N THR A 16 11.29 -18.39 28.69
CA THR A 16 12.74 -18.38 28.93
C THR A 16 13.11 -17.12 29.69
N LYS A 17 13.59 -17.28 30.92
CA LYS A 17 14.22 -16.23 31.70
C LYS A 17 15.69 -16.18 31.34
N THR A 18 16.19 -15.03 30.92
CA THR A 18 17.59 -14.80 30.59
C THR A 18 18.17 -13.76 31.54
N THR A 19 19.24 -14.12 32.27
CA THR A 19 19.99 -13.21 33.16
C THR A 19 21.35 -12.94 32.51
N LYS A 20 21.67 -11.66 32.30
CA LYS A 20 22.97 -11.18 31.81
C LYS A 20 23.88 -10.81 32.99
N ASN A 21 25.19 -10.74 32.77
CA ASN A 21 26.21 -10.49 33.79
C ASN A 21 26.03 -9.24 34.67
N ASN A 22 25.26 -8.27 34.21
CA ASN A 22 24.92 -7.04 34.94
C ASN A 22 23.54 -7.12 35.62
N SER A 23 23.12 -8.33 36.00
CA SER A 23 21.82 -8.60 36.67
C SER A 23 20.58 -8.16 35.87
N THR A 24 20.72 -7.87 34.57
CA THR A 24 19.56 -7.54 33.72
C THR A 24 18.80 -8.80 33.42
N ILE A 25 17.56 -8.86 33.83
CA ILE A 25 16.66 -10.00 33.60
C ILE A 25 15.73 -9.68 32.45
N SER A 26 15.51 -10.64 31.55
CA SER A 26 14.49 -10.59 30.50
C SER A 26 13.73 -11.91 30.40
N TYR A 27 12.48 -11.83 30.06
CA TYR A 27 11.54 -12.95 29.89
C TYR A 27 11.12 -13.02 28.43
N THR A 28 11.34 -14.17 27.79
CA THR A 28 11.00 -14.38 26.38
C THR A 28 10.04 -15.55 26.24
N GLN A 29 8.91 -15.35 25.60
CA GLN A 29 8.03 -16.42 25.16
C GLN A 29 8.11 -16.54 23.64
N ARG A 30 8.47 -17.73 23.15
CA ARG A 30 8.51 -18.07 21.73
C ARG A 30 7.21 -18.72 21.29
N GLY A 31 6.89 -18.60 20.01
CA GLY A 31 5.71 -19.23 19.43
C GLY A 31 4.39 -18.75 20.02
N VAL A 32 4.35 -17.50 20.50
CA VAL A 32 3.11 -16.91 21.02
C VAL A 32 2.11 -16.83 19.86
N TYR A 33 0.97 -17.50 20.02
CA TYR A 33 -0.11 -17.40 19.06
C TYR A 33 -0.70 -15.98 19.07
N ILE A 34 -0.71 -15.34 17.92
CA ILE A 34 -1.25 -13.98 17.71
C ILE A 34 -2.65 -14.06 17.11
N GLY A 35 -2.83 -14.82 16.03
CA GLY A 35 -4.10 -14.96 15.32
C GLY A 35 -3.99 -15.85 14.10
N ILE A 36 -4.99 -15.82 13.24
CA ILE A 36 -5.00 -16.45 11.91
C ILE A 36 -5.00 -15.33 10.89
N ASP A 37 -4.05 -15.35 9.96
CA ASP A 37 -4.00 -14.40 8.86
C ASP A 37 -5.18 -14.66 7.92
N VAL A 38 -6.08 -13.69 7.78
CA VAL A 38 -7.32 -13.81 7.00
C VAL A 38 -7.07 -13.99 5.50
N LYS A 39 -5.94 -13.49 4.97
CA LYS A 39 -5.59 -13.62 3.55
C LYS A 39 -4.93 -14.96 3.22
N THR A 40 -4.21 -15.55 4.16
CA THR A 40 -3.45 -16.79 3.91
C THR A 40 -4.00 -18.00 4.64
N GLY A 41 -4.92 -17.82 5.60
CA GLY A 41 -5.44 -18.89 6.47
C GLY A 41 -4.39 -19.49 7.43
N LYS A 42 -3.19 -18.94 7.48
CA LYS A 42 -2.08 -19.48 8.29
C LYS A 42 -2.06 -18.91 9.70
N LYS A 43 -1.64 -19.74 10.66
CA LYS A 43 -1.40 -19.28 12.03
C LYS A 43 -0.23 -18.29 12.05
N VAL A 44 -0.47 -17.15 12.71
CA VAL A 44 0.56 -16.15 12.99
C VAL A 44 1.07 -16.34 14.39
N THR A 45 2.39 -16.50 14.53
CA THR A 45 3.07 -16.62 15.82
C THR A 45 4.23 -15.63 15.91
N SER A 46 4.51 -15.16 17.12
CA SER A 46 5.60 -14.23 17.39
C SER A 46 6.44 -14.64 18.57
N SER A 47 7.65 -14.10 18.68
CA SER A 47 8.52 -14.22 19.85
C SER A 47 8.52 -12.88 20.59
N ILE A 48 8.03 -12.86 21.82
CA ILE A 48 7.84 -11.63 22.61
C ILE A 48 8.76 -11.66 23.82
N THR A 49 9.46 -10.54 24.04
CA THR A 49 10.40 -10.35 25.14
C THR A 49 10.04 -9.13 25.97
N ALA A 50 10.15 -9.27 27.29
CA ALA A 50 9.89 -8.18 28.23
C ALA A 50 10.82 -8.27 29.45
N LYS A 51 10.89 -7.18 30.23
CA LYS A 51 11.70 -7.10 31.45
C LYS A 51 11.05 -7.76 32.67
N THR A 52 9.71 -7.91 32.66
CA THR A 52 8.93 -8.53 33.71
C THR A 52 7.85 -9.44 33.12
N LEU A 53 7.37 -10.44 33.89
CA LEU A 53 6.30 -11.33 33.45
C LEU A 53 5.01 -10.57 33.17
N ARG A 54 4.65 -9.59 34.02
CA ARG A 54 3.47 -8.73 33.82
C ARG A 54 3.56 -7.91 32.53
N SER A 55 4.74 -7.38 32.19
CA SER A 55 4.94 -6.65 30.95
C SER A 55 4.99 -7.59 29.74
N LEU A 56 5.38 -8.85 29.93
CA LEU A 56 5.29 -9.88 28.89
C LEU A 56 3.84 -10.16 28.51
N ASP A 57 2.97 -10.41 29.51
CA ASP A 57 1.54 -10.65 29.28
C ASP A 57 0.87 -9.46 28.60
N ARG A 58 1.20 -8.22 29.02
CA ARG A 58 0.67 -7.00 28.39
C ARG A 58 1.10 -6.89 26.92
N LYS A 59 2.37 -7.15 26.61
CA LYS A 59 2.87 -7.14 25.23
C LYS A 59 2.23 -8.20 24.36
N ILE A 60 1.94 -9.38 24.91
CA ILE A 60 1.24 -10.45 24.18
C ILE A 60 -0.20 -9.98 23.84
N MET A 61 -0.89 -9.39 24.80
CA MET A 61 -2.23 -8.86 24.57
C MET A 61 -2.23 -7.73 23.53
N GLN A 62 -1.27 -6.79 23.65
CA GLN A 62 -1.13 -5.70 22.69
C GLN A 62 -0.84 -6.21 21.28
N ALA A 63 0.07 -7.18 21.12
CA ALA A 63 0.39 -7.75 19.81
C ALA A 63 -0.80 -8.41 19.11
N ARG A 64 -1.76 -8.95 19.89
CA ARG A 64 -3.01 -9.49 19.34
C ARG A 64 -3.95 -8.38 18.89
N LEU A 65 -4.13 -7.35 19.73
CA LEU A 65 -4.95 -6.18 19.37
C LEU A 65 -4.40 -5.48 18.13
N ASP A 66 -3.10 -5.21 18.09
CA ASP A 66 -2.44 -4.59 16.94
C ASP A 66 -2.62 -5.42 15.65
N PHE A 67 -2.63 -6.75 15.78
CA PHE A 67 -2.85 -7.63 14.64
C PHE A 67 -4.30 -7.57 14.14
N GLU A 68 -5.28 -7.54 15.05
CA GLU A 68 -6.70 -7.39 14.72
C GLU A 68 -7.00 -6.01 14.11
N GLU A 69 -6.45 -4.93 14.69
CA GLU A 69 -6.58 -3.56 14.18
C GLU A 69 -6.01 -3.38 12.77
N LYS A 70 -4.95 -4.14 12.43
CA LYS A 70 -4.38 -4.19 11.08
C LYS A 70 -5.14 -5.09 10.10
N GLY A 71 -6.36 -5.49 10.44
CA GLY A 71 -7.18 -6.36 9.59
C GLY A 71 -6.79 -7.84 9.65
N ALA A 72 -6.18 -8.29 10.74
CA ALA A 72 -5.79 -9.69 11.00
C ALA A 72 -4.94 -10.30 9.86
N THR A 73 -4.00 -9.53 9.31
CA THR A 73 -3.07 -10.01 8.28
C THR A 73 -1.67 -9.44 8.49
N LEU A 74 -0.64 -10.23 8.11
CA LEU A 74 0.75 -9.78 8.06
C LEU A 74 1.08 -9.04 6.76
N LYS A 75 0.23 -9.17 5.74
CA LYS A 75 0.40 -8.40 4.51
C LYS A 75 0.01 -6.96 4.79
N GLU A 76 0.92 -6.04 4.58
CA GLU A 76 0.61 -4.62 4.58
C GLU A 76 -0.52 -4.38 3.58
N THR A 77 -1.67 -4.00 4.09
CA THR A 77 -2.75 -3.53 3.24
C THR A 77 -2.47 -2.04 3.04
N LEU A 78 -1.96 -1.70 1.86
CA LEU A 78 -1.94 -0.31 1.43
C LEU A 78 -3.41 0.16 1.45
N VAL A 79 -3.74 1.05 2.38
CA VAL A 79 -5.05 1.68 2.39
C VAL A 79 -4.98 2.81 1.36
N ILE A 80 -5.77 2.70 0.32
CA ILE A 80 -5.90 3.74 -0.71
C ILE A 80 -7.02 4.68 -0.28
N ASN A 81 -6.68 5.92 0.04
CA ASN A 81 -7.63 6.93 0.48
C ASN A 81 -8.19 7.76 -0.67
N ASN A 82 -7.42 7.91 -1.75
CA ASN A 82 -7.79 8.71 -2.91
C ASN A 82 -7.17 8.12 -4.19
N PHE A 83 -7.63 8.65 -5.33
CA PHE A 83 -7.20 8.16 -6.63
C PHE A 83 -5.71 8.45 -6.93
N GLU A 84 -5.15 9.52 -6.38
CA GLU A 84 -3.73 9.84 -6.52
C GLU A 84 -2.86 8.74 -5.90
N GLU A 85 -3.17 8.28 -4.68
CA GLU A 85 -2.47 7.17 -4.03
C GLU A 85 -2.56 5.88 -4.85
N LEU A 86 -3.74 5.60 -5.45
CA LEU A 86 -3.93 4.47 -6.35
C LEU A 86 -3.06 4.58 -7.59
N ALA A 87 -3.04 5.75 -8.23
CA ALA A 87 -2.25 6.02 -9.42
C ALA A 87 -0.73 5.91 -9.16
N GLU A 88 -0.26 6.38 -8.01
CA GLU A 88 1.14 6.25 -7.61
C GLU A 88 1.53 4.79 -7.30
N ALA A 89 0.65 4.04 -6.63
CA ALA A 89 0.87 2.61 -6.38
C ALA A 89 0.93 1.82 -7.69
N TRP A 90 0.01 2.10 -8.63
CA TRP A 90 0.04 1.53 -9.97
C TRP A 90 1.33 1.92 -10.72
N PHE A 91 1.72 3.20 -10.70
CA PHE A 91 2.91 3.69 -11.40
C PHE A 91 4.18 3.04 -10.86
N THR A 92 4.30 2.87 -9.56
CA THR A 92 5.41 2.16 -8.92
C THR A 92 5.51 0.72 -9.44
N SER A 93 4.38 0.02 -9.54
CA SER A 93 4.32 -1.32 -10.14
C SER A 93 4.68 -1.28 -11.63
N PHE A 94 4.13 -0.33 -12.39
CA PHE A 94 4.39 -0.16 -13.83
C PHE A 94 5.88 0.00 -14.14
N VAL A 95 6.61 0.81 -13.37
CA VAL A 95 8.05 1.04 -13.57
C VAL A 95 8.88 -0.23 -13.40
N THR A 96 8.44 -1.19 -12.60
CA THR A 96 9.18 -2.47 -12.43
C THR A 96 9.18 -3.35 -13.67
N TRP A 97 8.18 -3.18 -14.56
CA TRP A 97 8.01 -4.01 -15.77
C TRP A 97 8.49 -3.33 -17.05
N VAL A 98 8.67 -2.00 -17.02
CA VAL A 98 9.01 -1.22 -18.21
C VAL A 98 10.48 -0.79 -18.19
N SER A 99 11.24 -1.25 -19.17
CA SER A 99 12.67 -0.94 -19.29
C SER A 99 12.95 0.42 -19.95
N SER A 100 12.01 0.95 -20.75
CA SER A 100 12.21 2.18 -21.53
C SER A 100 11.95 3.43 -20.69
N GLN A 101 12.99 4.19 -20.38
CA GLN A 101 12.90 5.46 -19.65
C GLN A 101 12.01 6.48 -20.36
N ASN A 102 12.01 6.51 -21.70
CA ASN A 102 11.14 7.40 -22.46
C ASN A 102 9.66 7.05 -22.27
N THR A 103 9.34 5.76 -22.16
CA THR A 103 7.98 5.30 -21.88
C THR A 103 7.56 5.67 -20.47
N ILE A 104 8.44 5.48 -19.48
CA ILE A 104 8.20 5.85 -18.08
C ILE A 104 7.92 7.35 -17.97
N ASN A 105 8.79 8.19 -18.56
CA ASN A 105 8.64 9.64 -18.54
C ASN A 105 7.35 10.10 -19.22
N ARG A 106 6.95 9.46 -20.31
CA ARG A 106 5.70 9.77 -21.02
C ARG A 106 4.49 9.42 -20.19
N VAL A 107 4.48 8.25 -19.56
CA VAL A 107 3.37 7.82 -18.70
C VAL A 107 3.28 8.70 -17.46
N ARG A 108 4.40 9.06 -16.84
CA ARG A 108 4.43 10.05 -15.74
C ARG A 108 3.82 11.37 -16.19
N GLY A 109 4.16 11.86 -17.37
CA GLY A 109 3.55 13.06 -17.93
C GLY A 109 2.04 12.96 -18.13
N TYR A 110 1.50 11.78 -18.44
CA TYR A 110 0.05 11.57 -18.52
C TYR A 110 -0.62 11.65 -17.14
N LEU A 111 0.01 11.07 -16.12
CA LEU A 111 -0.47 11.16 -14.74
C LEU A 111 -0.49 12.61 -14.26
N ASP A 112 0.64 13.31 -14.34
CA ASP A 112 0.81 14.64 -13.77
C ASP A 112 0.01 15.72 -14.51
N THR A 113 -0.16 15.56 -15.84
CA THR A 113 -0.82 16.60 -16.65
C THR A 113 -2.30 16.41 -16.80
N TYR A 114 -2.79 15.17 -16.84
CA TYR A 114 -4.17 14.88 -17.21
C TYR A 114 -4.97 14.15 -16.13
N ILE A 115 -4.41 13.10 -15.53
CA ILE A 115 -5.14 12.16 -14.68
C ILE A 115 -5.24 12.67 -13.24
N ILE A 116 -4.11 12.91 -12.58
CA ILE A 116 -4.07 13.33 -11.17
C ILE A 116 -4.76 14.68 -10.96
N PRO A 117 -4.54 15.73 -11.79
CA PRO A 117 -5.23 17.01 -11.60
C PRO A 117 -6.76 16.93 -11.73
N LYS A 118 -7.28 15.88 -12.38
CA LYS A 118 -8.72 15.70 -12.55
C LYS A 118 -9.32 14.79 -11.50
N PHE A 119 -8.68 13.66 -11.19
CA PHE A 119 -9.27 12.61 -10.37
C PHE A 119 -8.54 12.39 -9.04
N GLY A 120 -7.35 12.94 -8.84
CA GLY A 120 -6.47 12.61 -7.72
C GLY A 120 -7.11 12.71 -6.34
N THR A 121 -7.94 13.72 -6.10
CA THR A 121 -8.61 13.98 -4.81
C THR A 121 -9.87 13.15 -4.57
N TYR A 122 -10.42 12.50 -5.62
CA TYR A 122 -11.61 11.68 -5.48
C TYR A 122 -11.27 10.32 -4.86
N LYS A 123 -12.22 9.73 -4.16
CA LYS A 123 -12.13 8.30 -3.84
C LYS A 123 -12.33 7.49 -5.12
N PRO A 124 -11.56 6.40 -5.34
CA PRO A 124 -11.70 5.61 -6.56
C PRO A 124 -13.13 5.14 -6.84
N GLU A 125 -13.88 4.75 -5.79
CA GLU A 125 -15.26 4.26 -5.90
C GLU A 125 -16.27 5.37 -6.25
N GLU A 126 -15.92 6.65 -6.06
CA GLU A 126 -16.78 7.79 -6.37
C GLU A 126 -16.68 8.23 -7.83
N ILE A 127 -15.65 7.79 -8.56
CA ILE A 127 -15.43 8.14 -9.96
C ILE A 127 -16.35 7.29 -10.86
N LYS A 128 -17.36 7.92 -11.41
CA LYS A 128 -18.35 7.25 -12.28
C LYS A 128 -17.94 7.34 -13.75
N SER A 129 -18.41 6.39 -14.54
CA SER A 129 -18.19 6.37 -16.00
C SER A 129 -18.61 7.67 -16.68
N VAL A 130 -19.65 8.32 -16.16
CA VAL A 130 -20.13 9.63 -16.65
C VAL A 130 -19.09 10.73 -16.45
N ASP A 131 -18.38 10.73 -15.33
CA ASP A 131 -17.36 11.75 -15.03
C ASP A 131 -16.16 11.59 -15.97
N ILE A 132 -15.80 10.34 -16.25
CA ILE A 132 -14.75 9.99 -17.22
C ILE A 132 -15.19 10.44 -18.63
N GLN A 133 -16.43 10.16 -19.04
CA GLN A 133 -16.93 10.55 -20.35
C GLN A 133 -16.96 12.07 -20.54
N VAL A 134 -17.41 12.82 -19.54
CA VAL A 134 -17.39 14.29 -19.57
C VAL A 134 -15.97 14.83 -19.69
N TRP A 135 -15.02 14.23 -18.95
CA TRP A 135 -13.63 14.62 -19.03
C TRP A 135 -13.01 14.32 -20.40
N VAL A 136 -13.24 13.13 -20.96
CA VAL A 136 -12.77 12.74 -22.31
C VAL A 136 -13.31 13.71 -23.37
N ASN A 137 -14.60 14.08 -23.29
CA ASN A 137 -15.19 15.03 -24.22
C ASN A 137 -14.54 16.42 -24.14
N LYS A 138 -14.19 16.90 -22.92
CA LYS A 138 -13.45 18.16 -22.73
C LYS A 138 -12.06 18.09 -23.35
N LEU A 139 -11.32 16.99 -23.16
CA LEU A 139 -9.98 16.80 -23.76
C LEU A 139 -10.07 16.83 -25.29
N ALA A 140 -11.05 16.14 -25.87
CA ALA A 140 -11.27 16.13 -27.31
C ALA A 140 -11.59 17.53 -27.89
N GLN A 141 -12.41 18.33 -27.18
CA GLN A 141 -12.71 19.70 -27.57
C GLN A 141 -11.49 20.62 -27.50
N GLN A 142 -10.66 20.47 -26.45
CA GLN A 142 -9.41 21.24 -26.32
C GLN A 142 -8.43 20.91 -27.45
N SER A 143 -8.33 19.65 -27.86
CA SER A 143 -7.51 19.22 -28.99
C SER A 143 -7.97 19.86 -30.30
N LYS A 144 -9.27 19.87 -30.59
CA LYS A 144 -9.83 20.50 -31.81
C LYS A 144 -9.54 22.00 -31.85
N LYS A 145 -9.78 22.72 -30.76
CA LYS A 145 -9.51 24.17 -30.67
C LYS A 145 -8.04 24.52 -30.88
N SER A 146 -7.12 23.70 -30.38
CA SER A 146 -5.67 23.93 -30.56
C SER A 146 -5.21 23.69 -32.00
N VAL A 147 -5.90 22.86 -32.77
CA VAL A 147 -5.63 22.62 -34.18
C VAL A 147 -6.18 23.79 -35.02
N GLU A 148 -7.39 24.28 -34.74
CA GLU A 148 -8.05 25.38 -35.46
C GLU A 148 -7.37 26.73 -35.25
N SER A 149 -6.83 26.98 -34.03
CA SER A 149 -6.16 28.25 -33.71
C SER A 149 -4.75 28.41 -34.29
N GLY A 150 -4.20 27.40 -35.00
CA GLY A 150 -2.85 27.46 -35.58
C GLY A 150 -1.74 27.66 -34.53
N ALA A 151 -2.06 27.46 -33.25
CA ALA A 151 -1.10 27.66 -32.18
C ALA A 151 0.11 26.74 -32.38
N LYS A 152 1.30 27.33 -32.56
CA LYS A 152 2.55 26.60 -32.63
C LYS A 152 2.61 25.64 -31.44
N LYS A 153 2.71 24.35 -31.75
CA LYS A 153 2.80 23.26 -30.76
C LYS A 153 3.70 23.69 -29.61
N SER A 154 3.12 23.96 -28.45
CA SER A 154 3.91 24.26 -27.27
C SER A 154 4.79 23.04 -27.01
N LYS A 155 6.10 23.23 -26.78
CA LYS A 155 7.08 22.15 -26.59
C LYS A 155 6.87 21.33 -25.29
N LYS A 156 5.86 21.63 -24.52
CA LYS A 156 5.47 20.92 -23.30
C LYS A 156 4.26 20.00 -23.57
N GLY A 157 4.54 18.73 -23.81
CA GLY A 157 3.81 17.58 -23.30
C GLY A 157 2.33 17.40 -23.67
N HIS A 158 1.77 18.07 -24.69
CA HIS A 158 0.42 17.74 -25.13
C HIS A 158 0.40 16.35 -25.78
N ALA A 159 -0.36 15.45 -25.22
CA ALA A 159 -0.58 14.13 -25.80
C ALA A 159 -1.21 14.33 -27.19
N LYS A 160 -0.55 13.82 -28.24
CA LYS A 160 -1.12 13.80 -29.61
C LYS A 160 -2.31 12.84 -29.68
N ASP A 161 -2.38 11.89 -28.78
CA ASP A 161 -3.34 10.83 -28.70
C ASP A 161 -3.86 10.70 -27.26
N PHE A 162 -5.06 11.21 -27.00
CA PHE A 162 -5.73 11.05 -25.72
C PHE A 162 -6.16 9.61 -25.45
N GLY A 163 -6.23 8.76 -26.48
CA GLY A 163 -6.46 7.33 -26.31
C GLY A 163 -5.47 6.70 -25.36
N ALA A 164 -4.17 7.04 -25.51
CA ALA A 164 -3.13 6.54 -24.61
C ALA A 164 -3.33 6.96 -23.15
N VAL A 165 -3.85 8.18 -22.89
CA VAL A 165 -4.15 8.67 -21.54
C VAL A 165 -5.32 7.88 -20.94
N ILE A 166 -6.36 7.63 -21.76
CA ILE A 166 -7.55 6.86 -21.34
C ILE A 166 -7.18 5.42 -21.03
N TYR A 167 -6.35 4.78 -21.85
CA TYR A 167 -5.84 3.44 -21.56
C TYR A 167 -5.10 3.37 -20.22
N LYS A 168 -4.28 4.39 -19.90
CA LYS A 168 -3.59 4.41 -18.60
C LYS A 168 -4.55 4.63 -17.44
N LEU A 169 -5.60 5.40 -17.62
CA LEU A 169 -6.67 5.51 -16.62
C LEU A 169 -7.36 4.16 -16.37
N SER A 170 -7.67 3.40 -17.44
CA SER A 170 -8.22 2.05 -17.33
C SER A 170 -7.26 1.10 -16.61
N ASP A 171 -5.97 1.09 -16.99
CA ASP A 171 -4.95 0.27 -16.34
C ASP A 171 -4.88 0.53 -14.81
N ILE A 172 -5.07 1.78 -14.37
CA ILE A 172 -5.06 2.15 -12.94
C ILE A 172 -6.29 1.57 -12.23
N PHE A 173 -7.49 1.66 -12.84
CA PHE A 173 -8.69 1.07 -12.26
C PHE A 173 -8.59 -0.46 -12.19
N ASP A 174 -8.12 -1.12 -13.26
CA ASP A 174 -7.93 -2.56 -13.29
C ASP A 174 -6.94 -3.02 -12.20
N TYR A 175 -5.88 -2.25 -11.99
CA TYR A 175 -4.94 -2.47 -10.89
C TYR A 175 -5.61 -2.31 -9.52
N GLY A 176 -6.48 -1.31 -9.36
CA GLY A 176 -7.26 -1.08 -8.14
C GLY A 176 -8.20 -2.24 -7.84
N ILE A 177 -8.99 -2.67 -8.81
CA ILE A 177 -9.91 -3.82 -8.68
C ILE A 177 -9.14 -5.10 -8.31
N THR A 178 -8.02 -5.35 -8.98
CA THR A 178 -7.25 -6.59 -8.78
C THR A 178 -6.53 -6.64 -7.43
N ASN A 179 -6.02 -5.50 -6.93
CA ASN A 179 -5.12 -5.49 -5.77
C ASN A 179 -5.75 -4.92 -4.49
N PHE A 180 -6.82 -4.12 -4.60
CA PHE A 180 -7.45 -3.40 -3.48
C PHE A 180 -8.94 -3.70 -3.34
N GLU A 181 -9.49 -4.65 -4.12
CA GLU A 181 -10.90 -5.06 -4.06
C GLU A 181 -11.88 -3.87 -4.27
N LEU A 182 -11.49 -2.89 -5.10
CA LEU A 182 -12.38 -1.79 -5.49
C LEU A 182 -13.55 -2.35 -6.29
N SER A 183 -14.78 -1.99 -5.90
CA SER A 183 -16.02 -2.46 -6.54
C SER A 183 -16.64 -1.39 -7.44
#